data_3e56bbcf7bf2198e4a9e9aab9b3c46ef
#
_entry.id   3e56bbcf7bf2198e4a9e9aab9b3c46ef
#
_cell.length_a   1.000
_cell.length_b   1.000
_cell.length_c   1.000
_cell.angle_alpha   90.00
_cell.angle_beta   90.00
_cell.angle_gamma   90.00
#
_symmetry.space_group_name_H-M   'P 1'
#
loop_
_entity.id
_entity.type
_entity.pdbx_description
1 polymer ?
#
loop_
_entity_poly.entity_id
_entity_poly.type
_entity_poly.pdbx_seq_one_letter_code
_entity_poly.pdbx_strand_id
1 'polypeptide(L)'
;MRPISIVVLAVGLVAATSAGAQQQQLTIASAGGAWQQAQHNAWYAPFAKKMGIKFNEEETSAGMARVEAMVQAHNVTDDVVTVDTAQVLAACDSGILVRLDWTKIAPREGFLPGAARDCGMGLDVYGDIVAYNTDVVKSDPPTSVLALFDTKRWPGKRGMQKIAANNLEWALEADGVPPDQVYKLLATPQGVDRAFAKLDTIKKDIVWWQAGAQPPQLLASHEVVMTTAWNGRIQNPIDHDHAPFKIVWGNQIIEYDMISIPKGSPNLELAYKYLAYVAEPENNARLGQYIPYGPVVKDAVKFVPADTQPKLPTAPDHMANALPIDMEFWADYGQDLNKRFNDWLAK
;
A
#
# COMPACT_ATOMS: atom_id res chain seq x y z
N MET A 1 -38.35 63.25 -59.03
CA MET A 1 -37.76 61.96 -58.76
C MET A 1 -37.00 62.05 -57.47
N ARG A 2 -37.54 61.45 -56.39
CA ARG A 2 -36.88 61.43 -55.08
C ARG A 2 -36.21 60.08 -54.88
N PRO A 3 -34.97 59.96 -54.38
CA PRO A 3 -34.32 58.66 -54.10
C PRO A 3 -34.86 58.08 -52.78
N ILE A 4 -35.13 56.80 -52.80
CA ILE A 4 -35.52 55.99 -51.63
C ILE A 4 -34.24 55.51 -50.99
N SER A 5 -33.95 55.91 -49.72
CA SER A 5 -32.86 55.39 -48.94
C SER A 5 -33.29 54.09 -48.28
N ILE A 6 -32.61 53.00 -48.59
CA ILE A 6 -32.81 51.71 -47.92
C ILE A 6 -31.86 51.66 -46.69
N VAL A 7 -32.45 51.59 -45.50
CA VAL A 7 -31.72 51.34 -44.23
C VAL A 7 -31.62 49.83 -44.06
N VAL A 8 -30.42 49.28 -44.16
CA VAL A 8 -30.15 47.90 -43.84
C VAL A 8 -29.82 47.79 -42.35
N LEU A 9 -30.74 47.18 -41.58
CA LEU A 9 -30.54 46.85 -40.18
C LEU A 9 -29.69 45.58 -40.09
N ALA A 10 -28.42 45.68 -39.68
CA ALA A 10 -27.56 44.54 -39.39
C ALA A 10 -27.91 44.03 -37.98
N VAL A 11 -28.61 42.89 -37.88
CA VAL A 11 -28.83 42.16 -36.62
C VAL A 11 -27.57 41.35 -36.30
N GLY A 12 -26.74 41.86 -35.40
CA GLY A 12 -25.58 41.12 -34.90
C GLY A 12 -26.05 39.94 -34.01
N LEU A 13 -25.86 38.71 -34.49
CA LEU A 13 -26.02 37.49 -33.69
C LEU A 13 -24.80 37.40 -32.75
N VAL A 14 -24.99 37.71 -31.47
CA VAL A 14 -24.01 37.40 -30.41
C VAL A 14 -24.13 35.90 -30.12
N ALA A 15 -23.24 35.08 -30.74
CA ALA A 15 -23.07 33.69 -30.35
C ALA A 15 -22.40 33.66 -28.97
N ALA A 16 -23.19 33.41 -27.94
CA ALA A 16 -22.65 33.07 -26.63
C ALA A 16 -21.99 31.69 -26.73
N THR A 17 -20.67 31.68 -26.93
CA THR A 17 -19.86 30.48 -26.75
C THR A 17 -19.91 30.13 -25.27
N SER A 18 -20.74 29.18 -24.87
CA SER A 18 -20.65 28.50 -23.60
C SER A 18 -19.31 27.73 -23.65
N ALA A 19 -18.25 28.34 -23.13
CA ALA A 19 -17.04 27.60 -22.76
C ALA A 19 -17.50 26.56 -21.75
N GLY A 20 -17.72 25.31 -22.20
CA GLY A 20 -17.96 24.20 -21.32
C GLY A 20 -16.79 24.14 -20.33
N ALA A 21 -17.05 24.43 -19.06
CA ALA A 21 -16.03 24.29 -18.02
C ALA A 21 -15.52 22.85 -18.11
N GLN A 22 -14.26 22.67 -18.50
CA GLN A 22 -13.62 21.36 -18.52
C GLN A 22 -13.71 20.81 -17.11
N GLN A 23 -14.40 19.67 -16.98
CA GLN A 23 -14.61 19.04 -15.67
C GLN A 23 -13.25 18.80 -15.02
N GLN A 24 -13.03 19.32 -13.82
CA GLN A 24 -11.78 19.10 -13.09
C GLN A 24 -11.52 17.61 -12.93
N GLN A 25 -10.25 17.23 -13.03
CA GLN A 25 -9.80 15.86 -12.93
C GLN A 25 -8.67 15.76 -11.92
N LEU A 26 -8.62 14.64 -11.18
CA LEU A 26 -7.52 14.26 -10.31
C LEU A 26 -6.95 12.93 -10.81
N THR A 27 -5.65 12.89 -11.11
CA THR A 27 -4.97 11.66 -11.52
C THR A 27 -4.31 11.03 -10.29
N ILE A 28 -4.62 9.76 -10.05
CA ILE A 28 -4.03 8.96 -8.97
C ILE A 28 -3.38 7.70 -9.53
N ALA A 29 -2.14 7.44 -9.12
CA ALA A 29 -1.44 6.21 -9.41
C ALA A 29 -1.40 5.30 -8.17
N SER A 30 -1.79 4.03 -8.32
CA SER A 30 -1.87 3.06 -7.25
C SER A 30 -1.44 1.66 -7.72
N ALA A 31 -1.29 0.72 -6.78
CA ALA A 31 -0.77 -0.63 -7.05
C ALA A 31 -1.78 -1.62 -7.65
N GLY A 32 -2.95 -1.16 -8.07
CA GLY A 32 -3.94 -1.97 -8.79
C GLY A 32 -4.66 -3.05 -7.97
N GLY A 33 -5.42 -3.86 -8.70
CA GLY A 33 -6.13 -5.02 -8.17
C GLY A 33 -7.16 -4.70 -7.08
N ALA A 34 -7.41 -5.64 -6.16
CA ALA A 34 -8.41 -5.48 -5.10
C ALA A 34 -8.16 -4.25 -4.20
N TRP A 35 -6.90 -3.87 -3.99
CA TRP A 35 -6.53 -2.67 -3.24
C TRP A 35 -7.03 -1.39 -3.91
N GLN A 36 -6.73 -1.18 -5.19
CA GLN A 36 -7.19 0.01 -5.91
C GLN A 36 -8.72 0.02 -6.06
N GLN A 37 -9.35 -1.14 -6.27
CA GLN A 37 -10.80 -1.25 -6.30
C GLN A 37 -11.43 -0.86 -4.95
N ALA A 38 -10.81 -1.25 -3.84
CA ALA A 38 -11.26 -0.84 -2.50
C ALA A 38 -11.15 0.68 -2.30
N GLN A 39 -10.03 1.29 -2.71
CA GLN A 39 -9.85 2.74 -2.70
C GLN A 39 -10.89 3.45 -3.57
N HIS A 40 -11.16 2.92 -4.77
CA HIS A 40 -12.19 3.46 -5.65
C HIS A 40 -13.55 3.56 -4.93
N ASN A 41 -13.98 2.47 -4.34
CA ASN A 41 -15.26 2.39 -3.67
C ASN A 41 -15.32 3.22 -2.38
N ALA A 42 -14.23 3.21 -1.61
CA ALA A 42 -14.16 3.91 -0.32
C ALA A 42 -13.99 5.43 -0.48
N TRP A 43 -13.18 5.87 -1.44
CA TRP A 43 -12.69 7.25 -1.48
C TRP A 43 -12.89 7.93 -2.84
N TYR A 44 -12.45 7.33 -3.96
CA TYR A 44 -12.44 8.03 -5.25
C TYR A 44 -13.83 8.36 -5.74
N ALA A 45 -14.70 7.37 -5.85
CA ALA A 45 -16.06 7.58 -6.33
C ALA A 45 -16.88 8.51 -5.41
N PRO A 46 -16.85 8.37 -4.06
CA PRO A 46 -17.54 9.31 -3.16
C PRO A 46 -16.99 10.74 -3.23
N PHE A 47 -15.66 10.91 -3.28
CA PHE A 47 -15.04 12.22 -3.40
C PHE A 47 -15.34 12.87 -4.76
N ALA A 48 -15.24 12.12 -5.86
CA ALA A 48 -15.58 12.57 -7.20
C ALA A 48 -17.02 13.10 -7.26
N LYS A 49 -17.97 12.36 -6.66
CA LYS A 49 -19.36 12.79 -6.54
C LYS A 49 -19.52 14.06 -5.70
N LYS A 50 -18.83 14.14 -4.53
CA LYS A 50 -18.88 15.31 -3.63
C LYS A 50 -18.35 16.57 -4.31
N MET A 51 -17.30 16.44 -5.12
CA MET A 51 -16.59 17.56 -5.73
C MET A 51 -17.02 17.88 -7.16
N GLY A 52 -17.80 17.02 -7.83
CA GLY A 52 -18.18 17.17 -9.23
C GLY A 52 -17.02 17.01 -10.21
N ILE A 53 -16.01 16.20 -9.85
CA ILE A 53 -14.79 15.95 -10.63
C ILE A 53 -14.75 14.55 -11.21
N LYS A 54 -13.71 14.25 -11.99
CA LYS A 54 -13.34 12.88 -12.40
C LYS A 54 -12.05 12.45 -11.72
N PHE A 55 -11.92 11.17 -11.42
CA PHE A 55 -10.64 10.53 -11.20
C PHE A 55 -10.15 9.89 -12.50
N ASN A 56 -8.86 10.09 -12.78
CA ASN A 56 -8.10 9.25 -13.70
C ASN A 56 -7.27 8.30 -12.85
N GLU A 57 -7.60 7.03 -12.91
CA GLU A 57 -6.98 6.00 -12.09
C GLU A 57 -5.95 5.25 -12.91
N GLU A 58 -4.70 5.29 -12.47
CA GLU A 58 -3.60 4.59 -13.11
C GLU A 58 -3.12 3.45 -12.22
N GLU A 59 -2.98 2.28 -12.81
CA GLU A 59 -2.34 1.14 -12.16
C GLU A 59 -0.86 1.14 -12.51
N THR A 60 0.01 1.12 -11.51
CA THR A 60 1.45 1.11 -11.71
C THR A 60 2.18 0.28 -10.66
N SER A 61 3.13 -0.54 -11.12
CA SER A 61 4.11 -1.21 -10.29
C SER A 61 5.45 -0.48 -10.24
N ALA A 62 5.58 0.65 -10.97
CA ALA A 62 6.84 1.38 -11.06
C ALA A 62 7.13 2.23 -9.81
N GLY A 63 6.13 2.40 -8.92
CA GLY A 63 6.30 3.10 -7.66
C GLY A 63 6.95 4.47 -7.81
N MET A 64 7.88 4.80 -6.93
CA MET A 64 8.54 6.11 -6.88
C MET A 64 9.43 6.39 -8.10
N ALA A 65 9.97 5.39 -8.79
CA ALA A 65 10.80 5.60 -9.98
C ALA A 65 10.05 6.33 -11.11
N ARG A 66 8.75 6.06 -11.27
CA ARG A 66 7.88 6.79 -12.22
C ARG A 66 7.75 8.27 -11.81
N VAL A 67 7.49 8.52 -10.53
CA VAL A 67 7.35 9.87 -9.98
C VAL A 67 8.63 10.67 -10.19
N GLU A 68 9.77 10.07 -9.89
CA GLU A 68 11.09 10.66 -10.08
C GLU A 68 11.32 11.07 -11.53
N ALA A 69 11.04 10.18 -12.48
CA ALA A 69 11.18 10.45 -13.91
C ALA A 69 10.30 11.63 -14.38
N MET A 70 9.03 11.69 -13.91
CA MET A 70 8.11 12.78 -14.24
C MET A 70 8.57 14.13 -13.69
N VAL A 71 9.04 14.15 -12.43
CA VAL A 71 9.51 15.37 -11.77
C VAL A 71 10.81 15.88 -12.41
N GLN A 72 11.76 15.00 -12.74
CA GLN A 72 13.00 15.34 -13.44
C GLN A 72 12.75 15.86 -14.86
N ALA A 73 11.76 15.29 -15.54
CA ALA A 73 11.34 15.74 -16.88
C ALA A 73 10.51 17.03 -16.87
N HIS A 74 10.16 17.58 -15.69
CA HIS A 74 9.22 18.69 -15.52
C HIS A 74 7.87 18.45 -16.23
N ASN A 75 7.44 17.21 -16.30
CA ASN A 75 6.18 16.77 -16.92
C ASN A 75 5.42 15.83 -15.98
N VAL A 76 4.88 16.39 -14.91
CA VAL A 76 4.15 15.65 -13.88
C VAL A 76 2.69 15.49 -14.32
N THR A 77 2.25 14.26 -14.49
CA THR A 77 0.87 13.91 -14.89
C THR A 77 0.06 13.34 -13.73
N ASP A 78 0.71 12.79 -12.72
CA ASP A 78 0.06 12.23 -11.54
C ASP A 78 -0.11 13.32 -10.48
N ASP A 79 -1.32 13.48 -9.96
CA ASP A 79 -1.59 14.46 -8.91
C ASP A 79 -1.28 13.91 -7.53
N VAL A 80 -1.58 12.63 -7.31
CA VAL A 80 -1.28 11.89 -6.09
C VAL A 80 -0.81 10.48 -6.43
N VAL A 81 0.03 9.92 -5.57
CA VAL A 81 0.58 8.56 -5.72
C VAL A 81 0.49 7.80 -4.42
N THR A 82 0.21 6.50 -4.50
CA THR A 82 0.25 5.60 -3.34
C THR A 82 1.50 4.74 -3.41
N VAL A 83 2.27 4.73 -2.34
CA VAL A 83 3.55 4.02 -2.22
C VAL A 83 3.80 3.62 -0.77
N ASP A 84 4.78 2.75 -0.52
CA ASP A 84 5.20 2.41 0.84
C ASP A 84 5.94 3.58 1.54
N THR A 85 6.00 3.52 2.86
CA THR A 85 6.57 4.60 3.67
C THR A 85 8.07 4.80 3.42
N ALA A 86 8.85 3.74 3.18
CA ALA A 86 10.30 3.87 2.94
C ALA A 86 10.58 4.65 1.65
N GLN A 87 9.80 4.39 0.59
CA GLN A 87 9.89 5.16 -0.66
C GLN A 87 9.53 6.64 -0.45
N VAL A 88 8.51 6.93 0.37
CA VAL A 88 8.13 8.32 0.70
C VAL A 88 9.27 9.04 1.40
N LEU A 89 9.94 8.42 2.37
CA LEU A 89 11.06 9.02 3.10
C LEU A 89 12.21 9.38 2.15
N ALA A 90 12.68 8.43 1.36
CA ALA A 90 13.76 8.63 0.40
C ALA A 90 13.44 9.72 -0.64
N ALA A 91 12.21 9.73 -1.17
CA ALA A 91 11.77 10.72 -2.16
C ALA A 91 11.52 12.11 -1.56
N CYS A 92 11.16 12.19 -0.27
CA CYS A 92 11.04 13.44 0.46
C CYS A 92 12.39 14.16 0.59
N ASP A 93 13.43 13.41 0.99
CA ASP A 93 14.78 13.93 1.13
C ASP A 93 15.39 14.38 -0.20
N SER A 94 15.08 13.65 -1.28
CA SER A 94 15.48 13.99 -2.64
C SER A 94 14.69 15.17 -3.24
N GLY A 95 13.67 15.68 -2.54
CA GLY A 95 12.84 16.80 -3.00
C GLY A 95 11.93 16.48 -4.18
N ILE A 96 11.60 15.21 -4.39
CA ILE A 96 10.71 14.69 -5.45
C ILE A 96 9.23 14.87 -5.07
N LEU A 97 8.92 14.87 -3.77
CA LEU A 97 7.58 15.03 -3.23
C LEU A 97 7.35 16.42 -2.65
N VAL A 98 6.10 16.82 -2.58
CA VAL A 98 5.67 18.02 -1.87
C VAL A 98 5.77 17.78 -0.37
N ARG A 99 6.42 18.70 0.38
CA ARG A 99 6.27 18.74 1.85
C ARG A 99 4.86 19.19 2.17
N LEU A 100 4.10 18.31 2.85
CA LEU A 100 2.68 18.50 3.10
C LEU A 100 2.42 19.63 4.10
N ASP A 101 1.56 20.55 3.71
CA ASP A 101 0.96 21.53 4.62
C ASP A 101 -0.19 20.86 5.40
N TRP A 102 0.13 20.36 6.59
CA TRP A 102 -0.82 19.64 7.43
C TRP A 102 -2.00 20.50 7.92
N THR A 103 -1.87 21.83 7.86
CA THR A 103 -3.00 22.73 8.18
C THR A 103 -4.14 22.62 7.16
N LYS A 104 -3.83 22.13 5.95
CA LYS A 104 -4.80 21.88 4.88
C LYS A 104 -5.39 20.47 4.91
N ILE A 105 -4.86 19.57 5.75
CA ILE A 105 -5.27 18.16 5.80
C ILE A 105 -5.99 17.88 7.12
N ALA A 106 -5.26 17.69 8.19
CA ALA A 106 -5.75 17.44 9.55
C ALA A 106 -4.58 17.56 10.54
N PRO A 107 -4.83 17.70 11.85
CA PRO A 107 -3.79 17.66 12.87
C PRO A 107 -3.03 16.32 12.84
N ARG A 108 -1.68 16.37 12.80
CA ARG A 108 -0.82 15.15 12.75
C ARG A 108 -1.05 14.19 13.91
N GLU A 109 -1.31 14.76 15.11
CA GLU A 109 -1.58 13.99 16.33
C GLU A 109 -2.85 13.12 16.28
N GLY A 110 -3.71 13.38 15.31
CA GLY A 110 -4.89 12.57 15.00
C GLY A 110 -4.56 11.23 14.33
N PHE A 111 -3.35 11.04 13.84
CA PHE A 111 -2.91 9.83 13.17
C PHE A 111 -2.16 8.88 14.11
N LEU A 112 -2.06 7.61 13.70
CA LEU A 112 -1.19 6.65 14.36
C LEU A 112 0.29 7.08 14.26
N PRO A 113 1.16 6.68 15.20
CA PRO A 113 2.58 6.98 15.13
C PRO A 113 3.17 6.54 13.78
N GLY A 114 3.87 7.44 13.11
CA GLY A 114 4.48 7.15 11.81
C GLY A 114 3.59 7.36 10.58
N ALA A 115 2.27 7.49 10.72
CA ALA A 115 1.35 7.67 9.60
C ALA A 115 1.24 9.13 9.10
N ALA A 116 1.73 10.12 9.84
CA ALA A 116 1.74 11.53 9.43
C ALA A 116 3.18 12.00 9.20
N ARG A 117 3.66 11.93 7.96
CA ARG A 117 5.04 12.26 7.55
C ARG A 117 5.11 13.63 6.86
N ASP A 118 6.30 14.15 6.67
CA ASP A 118 6.49 15.45 6.01
C ASP A 118 6.03 15.46 4.56
N CYS A 119 6.21 14.37 3.83
CA CYS A 119 5.85 14.28 2.41
C CYS A 119 4.79 13.19 2.12
N GLY A 120 4.20 12.59 3.13
CA GLY A 120 3.20 11.55 2.95
C GLY A 120 2.21 11.45 4.10
N MET A 121 0.99 11.06 3.77
CA MET A 121 -0.08 10.76 4.71
C MET A 121 -0.40 9.26 4.63
N GLY A 122 -0.44 8.57 5.76
CA GLY A 122 -0.92 7.20 5.83
C GLY A 122 -2.36 7.08 5.33
N LEU A 123 -2.63 6.02 4.61
CA LEU A 123 -3.96 5.66 4.12
C LEU A 123 -4.59 4.59 5.00
N ASP A 124 -3.84 3.55 5.28
CA ASP A 124 -4.25 2.41 6.08
C ASP A 124 -3.04 1.68 6.69
N VAL A 125 -3.38 0.67 7.50
CA VAL A 125 -2.45 -0.31 8.06
C VAL A 125 -2.74 -1.66 7.45
N TYR A 126 -1.75 -2.29 6.86
CA TYR A 126 -1.83 -3.68 6.43
C TYR A 126 -0.83 -4.57 7.17
N GLY A 127 -1.08 -5.87 7.14
CA GLY A 127 -0.19 -6.89 7.72
C GLY A 127 0.42 -7.74 6.64
N ASP A 128 1.75 -7.84 6.64
CA ASP A 128 2.45 -8.93 6.00
C ASP A 128 2.31 -10.16 6.87
N ILE A 129 1.65 -11.17 6.35
CA ILE A 129 1.23 -12.37 7.07
C ILE A 129 1.67 -13.63 6.33
N VAL A 130 1.46 -14.77 6.94
CA VAL A 130 1.44 -16.05 6.25
C VAL A 130 0.02 -16.55 6.11
N ALA A 131 -0.28 -17.16 4.98
CA ALA A 131 -1.53 -17.88 4.77
C ALA A 131 -1.25 -19.30 4.29
N TYR A 132 -2.18 -20.21 4.57
CA TYR A 132 -2.14 -21.58 4.11
C TYR A 132 -3.52 -22.06 3.62
N ASN A 133 -3.52 -23.14 2.81
CA ASN A 133 -4.75 -23.78 2.37
C ASN A 133 -5.13 -24.90 3.34
N THR A 134 -6.36 -24.87 3.88
CA THR A 134 -6.86 -25.87 4.85
C THR A 134 -7.10 -27.24 4.25
N ASP A 135 -7.22 -27.36 2.93
CA ASP A 135 -7.31 -28.66 2.24
C ASP A 135 -5.94 -29.35 2.19
N VAL A 136 -4.85 -28.57 2.28
CA VAL A 136 -3.47 -29.07 2.33
C VAL A 136 -3.02 -29.29 3.77
N VAL A 137 -3.17 -28.26 4.63
CA VAL A 137 -2.81 -28.34 6.06
C VAL A 137 -4.07 -28.65 6.87
N LYS A 138 -4.39 -29.93 6.99
CA LYS A 138 -5.63 -30.43 7.65
C LYS A 138 -5.51 -30.53 9.17
N SER A 139 -4.32 -30.72 9.67
CA SER A 139 -4.02 -30.88 11.09
C SER A 139 -2.78 -30.09 11.46
N ASP A 140 -2.61 -29.75 12.75
CA ASP A 140 -1.45 -29.06 13.26
C ASP A 140 -1.18 -27.74 12.52
N PRO A 141 -2.14 -26.78 12.51
CA PRO A 141 -2.01 -25.55 11.73
C PRO A 141 -0.87 -24.67 12.27
N PRO A 142 -0.18 -23.92 11.38
CA PRO A 142 0.82 -22.95 11.81
C PRO A 142 0.16 -21.81 12.61
N THR A 143 0.86 -21.31 13.63
CA THR A 143 0.40 -20.21 14.49
C THR A 143 1.24 -18.96 14.39
N SER A 144 2.37 -19.04 13.67
CA SER A 144 3.30 -17.95 13.46
C SER A 144 3.83 -17.99 12.01
N VAL A 145 4.15 -16.82 11.46
CA VAL A 145 4.83 -16.69 10.15
C VAL A 145 6.17 -17.43 10.14
N LEU A 146 6.80 -17.64 11.28
CA LEU A 146 8.06 -18.37 11.41
C LEU A 146 7.94 -19.86 11.01
N ALA A 147 6.72 -20.38 10.89
CA ALA A 147 6.44 -21.71 10.31
C ALA A 147 6.97 -21.89 8.88
N LEU A 148 7.18 -20.78 8.14
CA LEU A 148 7.85 -20.80 6.83
C LEU A 148 9.19 -21.56 6.87
N PHE A 149 9.93 -21.45 7.97
CA PHE A 149 11.27 -22.01 8.13
C PHE A 149 11.28 -23.45 8.64
N ASP A 150 10.14 -24.02 9.03
CA ASP A 150 10.04 -25.41 9.47
C ASP A 150 9.49 -26.31 8.35
N THR A 151 10.37 -26.64 7.40
CA THR A 151 10.03 -27.51 6.26
C THR A 151 9.91 -28.99 6.64
N LYS A 152 10.28 -29.38 7.86
CA LYS A 152 10.11 -30.73 8.39
C LYS A 152 8.70 -30.97 8.92
N ARG A 153 8.18 -30.00 9.69
CA ARG A 153 6.84 -30.07 10.26
C ARG A 153 5.74 -29.88 9.17
N TRP A 154 5.98 -28.95 8.26
CA TRP A 154 5.09 -28.71 7.10
C TRP A 154 5.88 -28.88 5.79
N PRO A 155 6.02 -30.12 5.28
CA PRO A 155 6.78 -30.36 4.06
C PRO A 155 6.09 -29.78 2.82
N GLY A 156 6.89 -29.25 1.87
CA GLY A 156 6.45 -28.65 0.62
C GLY A 156 7.04 -27.25 0.39
N LYS A 157 6.61 -26.56 -0.67
CA LYS A 157 7.13 -25.25 -1.04
C LYS A 157 6.48 -24.12 -0.27
N ARG A 158 7.18 -22.97 -0.22
CA ARG A 158 6.77 -21.72 0.40
C ARG A 158 6.68 -20.62 -0.65
N GLY A 159 5.58 -19.89 -0.68
CA GLY A 159 5.51 -18.63 -1.39
C GLY A 159 6.15 -17.52 -0.57
N MET A 160 7.09 -16.75 -1.14
CA MET A 160 7.66 -15.58 -0.47
C MET A 160 7.78 -14.43 -1.45
N GLN A 161 7.63 -13.19 -0.97
CA GLN A 161 7.81 -12.03 -1.80
C GLN A 161 9.27 -11.84 -2.20
N LYS A 162 9.52 -11.47 -3.45
CA LYS A 162 10.87 -11.30 -3.99
C LYS A 162 11.48 -9.95 -3.62
N ILE A 163 11.59 -9.66 -2.33
CA ILE A 163 12.21 -8.46 -1.76
C ILE A 163 13.04 -8.83 -0.53
N ALA A 164 13.95 -7.95 -0.11
CA ALA A 164 14.73 -8.17 1.11
C ALA A 164 13.89 -7.93 2.37
N ALA A 165 13.08 -6.85 2.37
CA ALA A 165 12.21 -6.49 3.48
C ALA A 165 11.27 -7.64 3.84
N ASN A 166 10.90 -7.73 5.10
CA ASN A 166 10.10 -8.79 5.71
C ASN A 166 10.81 -10.14 5.75
N ASN A 167 11.46 -10.56 4.66
CA ASN A 167 12.18 -11.84 4.61
C ASN A 167 13.39 -11.87 5.54
N LEU A 168 14.16 -10.78 5.64
CA LEU A 168 15.32 -10.70 6.52
C LEU A 168 14.90 -10.60 7.99
N GLU A 169 13.85 -9.87 8.30
CA GLU A 169 13.27 -9.77 9.64
C GLU A 169 12.79 -11.14 10.13
N TRP A 170 11.93 -11.81 9.35
CA TRP A 170 11.43 -13.14 9.70
C TRP A 170 12.54 -14.19 9.77
N ALA A 171 13.58 -14.06 8.95
CA ALA A 171 14.73 -14.96 9.05
C ALA A 171 15.45 -14.81 10.39
N LEU A 172 15.66 -13.59 10.87
CA LEU A 172 16.27 -13.35 12.18
C LEU A 172 15.36 -13.82 13.32
N GLU A 173 14.06 -13.51 13.28
CA GLU A 173 13.12 -14.00 14.29
C GLU A 173 13.06 -15.53 14.32
N ALA A 174 13.04 -16.18 13.14
CA ALA A 174 13.08 -17.66 13.04
C ALA A 174 14.43 -18.26 13.51
N ASP A 175 15.47 -17.46 13.57
CA ASP A 175 16.78 -17.83 14.15
C ASP A 175 16.91 -17.44 15.63
N GLY A 176 15.77 -17.06 16.26
CA GLY A 176 15.67 -16.79 17.70
C GLY A 176 16.03 -15.39 18.12
N VAL A 177 16.06 -14.42 17.18
CA VAL A 177 16.28 -13.01 17.51
C VAL A 177 14.96 -12.40 18.01
N PRO A 178 14.93 -11.77 19.19
CA PRO A 178 13.74 -11.06 19.65
C PRO A 178 13.38 -9.89 18.73
N PRO A 179 12.07 -9.57 18.54
CA PRO A 179 11.62 -8.50 17.63
C PRO A 179 12.31 -7.14 17.86
N ASP A 180 12.53 -6.75 19.13
CA ASP A 180 13.19 -5.48 19.51
C ASP A 180 14.69 -5.42 19.19
N GLN A 181 15.32 -6.53 18.75
CA GLN A 181 16.72 -6.62 18.36
C GLN A 181 16.91 -6.78 16.84
N VAL A 182 15.84 -7.02 16.08
CA VAL A 182 15.90 -7.33 14.64
C VAL A 182 16.65 -6.24 13.89
N TYR A 183 16.21 -4.99 13.95
CA TYR A 183 16.80 -3.88 13.20
C TYR A 183 18.20 -3.50 13.69
N LYS A 184 18.49 -3.66 14.99
CA LYS A 184 19.84 -3.46 15.53
C LYS A 184 20.84 -4.46 14.91
N LEU A 185 20.40 -5.70 14.68
CA LEU A 185 21.22 -6.71 14.03
C LEU A 185 21.30 -6.48 12.52
N LEU A 186 20.18 -6.17 11.84
CA LEU A 186 20.17 -5.88 10.40
C LEU A 186 21.04 -4.67 10.03
N ALA A 187 21.27 -3.74 10.97
CA ALA A 187 22.21 -2.63 10.78
C ALA A 187 23.69 -3.06 10.79
N THR A 188 23.97 -4.36 11.01
CA THR A 188 25.34 -4.90 11.05
C THR A 188 25.57 -5.93 9.94
N PRO A 189 26.78 -6.00 9.34
CA PRO A 189 27.10 -7.03 8.36
C PRO A 189 26.86 -8.45 8.89
N GLN A 190 27.20 -8.72 10.14
CA GLN A 190 27.03 -10.03 10.78
C GLN A 190 25.57 -10.43 10.95
N GLY A 191 24.71 -9.47 11.31
CA GLY A 191 23.27 -9.72 11.40
C GLY A 191 22.65 -9.99 10.03
N VAL A 192 23.06 -9.26 9.01
CA VAL A 192 22.63 -9.51 7.63
C VAL A 192 23.11 -10.89 7.14
N ASP A 193 24.37 -11.27 7.41
CA ASP A 193 24.91 -12.61 7.12
C ASP A 193 24.08 -13.71 7.79
N ARG A 194 23.70 -13.50 9.05
CA ARG A 194 22.86 -14.42 9.83
C ARG A 194 21.47 -14.59 9.21
N ALA A 195 20.84 -13.50 8.80
CA ALA A 195 19.54 -13.54 8.12
C ALA A 195 19.60 -14.35 6.81
N PHE A 196 20.60 -14.09 5.97
CA PHE A 196 20.79 -14.86 4.73
C PHE A 196 21.10 -16.33 4.99
N ALA A 197 21.93 -16.65 5.98
CA ALA A 197 22.21 -18.05 6.36
C ALA A 197 20.91 -18.78 6.78
N LYS A 198 19.99 -18.07 7.45
CA LYS A 198 18.69 -18.65 7.79
C LYS A 198 17.82 -18.85 6.55
N LEU A 199 17.77 -17.89 5.63
CA LEU A 199 17.04 -18.01 4.35
C LEU A 199 17.61 -19.16 3.49
N ASP A 200 18.92 -19.41 3.50
CA ASP A 200 19.54 -20.52 2.79
C ASP A 200 18.98 -21.88 3.21
N THR A 201 18.50 -22.02 4.45
CA THR A 201 17.93 -23.28 4.94
C THR A 201 16.65 -23.70 4.19
N ILE A 202 15.96 -22.75 3.58
CA ILE A 202 14.68 -22.97 2.86
C ILE A 202 14.73 -22.53 1.40
N LYS A 203 15.83 -21.93 0.93
CA LYS A 203 15.93 -21.29 -0.40
C LYS A 203 15.42 -22.16 -1.55
N LYS A 204 15.76 -23.44 -1.57
CA LYS A 204 15.37 -24.42 -2.61
C LYS A 204 13.86 -24.70 -2.62
N ASP A 205 13.16 -24.42 -1.51
CA ASP A 205 11.75 -24.68 -1.32
C ASP A 205 10.90 -23.43 -1.54
N ILE A 206 11.50 -22.28 -1.95
CA ILE A 206 10.79 -21.03 -2.14
C ILE A 206 10.30 -20.88 -3.58
N VAL A 207 9.04 -20.48 -3.71
CA VAL A 207 8.43 -19.92 -4.93
C VAL A 207 8.31 -18.43 -4.73
N TRP A 208 9.04 -17.67 -5.54
CA TRP A 208 9.07 -16.21 -5.41
C TRP A 208 7.90 -15.56 -6.13
N TRP A 209 7.17 -14.69 -5.43
CA TRP A 209 6.13 -13.88 -6.03
C TRP A 209 6.50 -12.38 -5.99
N GLN A 210 5.88 -11.57 -6.87
CA GLN A 210 6.12 -10.12 -6.98
C GLN A 210 4.82 -9.30 -6.94
N ALA A 211 3.73 -9.85 -7.45
CA ALA A 211 2.44 -9.18 -7.48
C ALA A 211 1.48 -9.76 -6.44
N GLY A 212 0.75 -8.91 -5.72
CA GLY A 212 -0.15 -9.31 -4.63
C GLY A 212 -1.31 -10.25 -5.04
N ALA A 213 -1.56 -10.41 -6.34
CA ALA A 213 -2.53 -11.40 -6.85
C ALA A 213 -1.97 -12.83 -6.89
N GLN A 214 -0.65 -13.02 -6.83
CA GLN A 214 0.00 -14.33 -6.96
C GLN A 214 -0.16 -15.22 -5.71
N PRO A 215 0.00 -14.73 -4.45
CA PRO A 215 -0.13 -15.57 -3.27
C PRO A 215 -1.43 -16.38 -3.18
N PRO A 216 -2.64 -15.82 -3.36
CA PRO A 216 -3.86 -16.61 -3.33
C PRO A 216 -3.91 -17.65 -4.47
N GLN A 217 -3.32 -17.36 -5.65
CA GLN A 217 -3.25 -18.32 -6.76
C GLN A 217 -2.32 -19.48 -6.43
N LEU A 218 -1.17 -19.24 -5.81
CA LEU A 218 -0.23 -20.26 -5.35
C LEU A 218 -0.87 -21.21 -4.33
N LEU A 219 -1.71 -20.67 -3.43
CA LEU A 219 -2.46 -21.49 -2.48
C LEU A 219 -3.57 -22.28 -3.17
N ALA A 220 -4.32 -21.66 -4.07
CA ALA A 220 -5.43 -22.31 -4.78
C ALA A 220 -4.96 -23.46 -5.68
N SER A 221 -3.79 -23.32 -6.31
CA SER A 221 -3.18 -24.36 -7.16
C SER A 221 -2.45 -25.44 -6.37
N HIS A 222 -2.34 -25.31 -5.05
CA HIS A 222 -1.55 -26.17 -4.17
C HIS A 222 -0.05 -26.21 -4.54
N GLU A 223 0.44 -25.19 -5.24
CA GLU A 223 1.87 -25.10 -5.59
C GLU A 223 2.73 -24.89 -4.35
N VAL A 224 2.18 -24.20 -3.35
CA VAL A 224 2.82 -23.96 -2.05
C VAL A 224 1.94 -24.45 -0.90
N VAL A 225 2.57 -24.89 0.18
CA VAL A 225 1.88 -25.28 1.43
C VAL A 225 1.40 -24.03 2.18
N MET A 226 2.23 -23.00 2.18
CA MET A 226 1.96 -21.70 2.79
C MET A 226 2.69 -20.61 2.02
N THR A 227 2.20 -19.40 2.12
CA THR A 227 2.79 -18.24 1.42
C THR A 227 2.73 -16.99 2.28
N THR A 228 3.74 -16.14 2.18
CA THR A 228 3.61 -14.75 2.63
C THR A 228 2.61 -14.02 1.73
N ALA A 229 1.88 -13.07 2.29
CA ALA A 229 0.94 -12.23 1.56
C ALA A 229 0.55 -11.00 2.38
N TRP A 230 -0.01 -9.99 1.75
CA TRP A 230 -0.77 -8.94 2.43
C TRP A 230 -2.13 -9.46 2.86
N ASN A 231 -2.51 -9.22 4.11
CA ASN A 231 -3.71 -9.82 4.71
C ASN A 231 -4.98 -9.62 3.89
N GLY A 232 -5.20 -8.44 3.31
CA GLY A 232 -6.38 -8.16 2.50
C GLY A 232 -6.44 -8.98 1.20
N ARG A 233 -5.28 -9.34 0.62
CA ARG A 233 -5.23 -10.18 -0.59
C ARG A 233 -5.65 -11.62 -0.33
N ILE A 234 -5.52 -12.10 0.89
CA ILE A 234 -5.97 -13.43 1.31
C ILE A 234 -7.41 -13.38 1.84
N GLN A 235 -7.75 -12.34 2.60
CA GLN A 235 -9.09 -12.21 3.16
C GLN A 235 -10.16 -12.02 2.07
N ASN A 236 -9.83 -11.32 0.98
CA ASN A 236 -10.76 -11.09 -0.12
C ASN A 236 -11.31 -12.40 -0.72
N PRO A 237 -10.51 -13.37 -1.19
CA PRO A 237 -11.04 -14.65 -1.67
C PRO A 237 -11.69 -15.50 -0.57
N ILE A 238 -11.31 -15.36 0.71
CA ILE A 238 -12.02 -16.03 1.82
C ILE A 238 -13.47 -15.52 1.89
N ASP A 239 -13.66 -14.21 1.86
CA ASP A 239 -14.96 -13.58 2.06
C ASP A 239 -15.87 -13.70 0.82
N HIS A 240 -15.33 -13.63 -0.39
CA HIS A 240 -16.12 -13.57 -1.62
C HIS A 240 -16.21 -14.91 -2.38
N ASP A 241 -15.12 -15.71 -2.37
CA ASP A 241 -15.03 -16.95 -3.14
C ASP A 241 -15.10 -18.18 -2.23
N HIS A 242 -15.22 -18.00 -0.91
CA HIS A 242 -15.19 -19.06 0.10
C HIS A 242 -13.93 -19.93 -0.01
N ALA A 243 -12.80 -19.30 -0.39
CA ALA A 243 -11.53 -20.00 -0.54
C ALA A 243 -11.11 -20.68 0.78
N PRO A 244 -10.62 -21.93 0.75
CA PRO A 244 -10.23 -22.69 1.94
C PRO A 244 -8.87 -22.20 2.49
N PHE A 245 -8.76 -20.89 2.73
CA PHE A 245 -7.53 -20.28 3.24
C PHE A 245 -7.68 -19.89 4.70
N LYS A 246 -6.55 -19.84 5.41
CA LYS A 246 -6.43 -19.31 6.76
C LYS A 246 -5.24 -18.37 6.85
N ILE A 247 -5.42 -17.24 7.53
CA ILE A 247 -4.38 -16.28 7.85
C ILE A 247 -3.73 -16.66 9.17
N VAL A 248 -2.41 -16.55 9.23
CA VAL A 248 -1.57 -16.72 10.42
C VAL A 248 -1.02 -15.36 10.80
N TRP A 249 -1.46 -14.84 11.95
CA TRP A 249 -1.14 -13.49 12.40
C TRP A 249 0.11 -13.41 13.31
N GLY A 250 0.49 -14.50 13.95
CA GLY A 250 1.66 -14.50 14.85
C GLY A 250 2.93 -14.10 14.12
N ASN A 251 3.65 -13.11 14.64
CA ASN A 251 4.84 -12.48 14.07
C ASN A 251 4.59 -11.80 12.70
N GLN A 252 3.38 -11.29 12.47
CA GLN A 252 3.12 -10.44 11.31
C GLN A 252 4.02 -9.21 11.33
N ILE A 253 4.33 -8.66 10.16
CA ILE A 253 4.93 -7.35 10.05
C ILE A 253 3.83 -6.36 9.67
N ILE A 254 3.83 -5.17 10.32
CA ILE A 254 2.82 -4.14 10.09
C ILE A 254 3.42 -3.00 9.32
N GLU A 255 2.73 -2.59 8.27
CA GLU A 255 3.13 -1.50 7.39
C GLU A 255 1.99 -0.51 7.14
N TYR A 256 2.34 0.65 6.58
CA TYR A 256 1.41 1.67 6.12
C TYR A 256 1.51 1.84 4.61
N ASP A 257 0.37 1.80 3.92
CA ASP A 257 0.27 2.46 2.62
C ASP A 257 0.22 3.98 2.82
N MET A 258 1.00 4.70 2.01
CA MET A 258 1.09 6.15 2.08
C MET A 258 0.56 6.78 0.80
N ILE A 259 -0.02 7.97 0.92
CA ILE A 259 -0.32 8.83 -0.21
C ILE A 259 0.57 10.07 -0.16
N SER A 260 1.10 10.42 -1.31
CA SER A 260 2.00 11.56 -1.49
C SER A 260 1.61 12.38 -2.71
N ILE A 261 2.07 13.62 -2.74
CA ILE A 261 1.85 14.55 -3.85
C ILE A 261 3.20 14.73 -4.57
N PRO A 262 3.33 14.35 -5.86
CA PRO A 262 4.52 14.64 -6.64
C PRO A 262 4.79 16.14 -6.75
N LYS A 263 6.05 16.55 -6.66
CA LYS A 263 6.43 17.96 -6.85
C LYS A 263 6.15 18.37 -8.30
N GLY A 264 5.35 19.42 -8.45
CA GLY A 264 4.89 19.86 -9.77
C GLY A 264 3.51 19.31 -10.17
N SER A 265 2.79 18.63 -9.28
CA SER A 265 1.39 18.23 -9.50
C SER A 265 0.57 19.40 -10.04
N PRO A 266 -0.13 19.23 -11.16
CA PRO A 266 -0.91 20.32 -11.78
C PRO A 266 -2.16 20.70 -10.97
N ASN A 267 -2.66 19.80 -10.11
CA ASN A 267 -3.90 20.00 -9.34
C ASN A 267 -3.65 20.01 -7.82
N LEU A 268 -2.57 20.66 -7.35
CA LEU A 268 -2.11 20.65 -5.97
C LEU A 268 -3.21 20.94 -4.94
N GLU A 269 -4.03 21.97 -5.15
CA GLU A 269 -5.12 22.33 -4.22
C GLU A 269 -6.22 21.26 -4.18
N LEU A 270 -6.49 20.61 -5.28
CA LEU A 270 -7.45 19.52 -5.34
C LEU A 270 -6.89 18.25 -4.67
N ALA A 271 -5.60 17.99 -4.82
CA ALA A 271 -4.89 16.93 -4.12
C ALA A 271 -4.99 17.12 -2.59
N TYR A 272 -4.74 18.32 -2.08
CA TYR A 272 -4.94 18.62 -0.64
C TYR A 272 -6.38 18.38 -0.16
N LYS A 273 -7.38 18.79 -0.94
CA LYS A 273 -8.79 18.53 -0.60
C LYS A 273 -9.08 17.02 -0.56
N TYR A 274 -8.46 16.25 -1.43
CA TYR A 274 -8.59 14.80 -1.41
C TYR A 274 -7.93 14.18 -0.17
N LEU A 275 -6.70 14.59 0.16
CA LEU A 275 -6.02 14.12 1.38
C LEU A 275 -6.85 14.47 2.64
N ALA A 276 -7.36 15.70 2.73
CA ALA A 276 -8.23 16.11 3.83
C ALA A 276 -9.52 15.28 3.93
N TYR A 277 -10.11 14.93 2.78
CA TYR A 277 -11.28 14.08 2.73
C TYR A 277 -11.00 12.67 3.25
N VAL A 278 -9.87 12.06 2.85
CA VAL A 278 -9.47 10.73 3.33
C VAL A 278 -9.08 10.76 4.82
N ALA A 279 -8.56 11.87 5.30
CA ALA A 279 -8.18 12.07 6.72
C ALA A 279 -9.37 12.21 7.68
N GLU A 280 -10.60 12.45 7.17
CA GLU A 280 -11.79 12.42 8.02
C GLU A 280 -12.00 11.00 8.58
N PRO A 281 -12.18 10.80 9.92
CA PRO A 281 -12.21 9.46 10.53
C PRO A 281 -13.24 8.50 9.88
N GLU A 282 -14.42 8.98 9.57
CA GLU A 282 -15.47 8.18 8.93
C GLU A 282 -15.05 7.76 7.50
N ASN A 283 -14.43 8.68 6.74
CA ASN A 283 -13.98 8.39 5.39
C ASN A 283 -12.78 7.43 5.39
N ASN A 284 -11.82 7.61 6.33
CA ASN A 284 -10.67 6.71 6.46
C ASN A 284 -11.13 5.28 6.77
N ALA A 285 -12.09 5.11 7.67
CA ALA A 285 -12.65 3.82 8.05
C ALA A 285 -13.40 3.09 6.91
N ARG A 286 -13.88 3.82 5.87
CA ARG A 286 -14.66 3.21 4.77
C ARG A 286 -13.90 2.14 4.02
N LEU A 287 -12.57 2.21 3.98
CA LEU A 287 -11.76 1.18 3.35
C LEU A 287 -12.06 -0.21 3.90
N GLY A 288 -12.24 -0.31 5.22
CA GLY A 288 -12.58 -1.56 5.91
C GLY A 288 -13.89 -2.23 5.48
N GLN A 289 -14.74 -1.55 4.71
CA GLN A 289 -15.94 -2.16 4.11
C GLN A 289 -15.63 -2.99 2.86
N TYR A 290 -14.45 -2.79 2.24
CA TYR A 290 -14.06 -3.39 0.97
C TYR A 290 -12.82 -4.27 1.08
N ILE A 291 -11.91 -3.92 1.98
CA ILE A 291 -10.71 -4.70 2.29
C ILE A 291 -10.35 -4.51 3.77
N PRO A 292 -10.01 -5.57 4.53
CA PRO A 292 -9.76 -5.47 5.96
C PRO A 292 -8.36 -4.94 6.27
N TYR A 293 -8.08 -3.72 5.81
CA TYR A 293 -6.94 -2.92 6.24
C TYR A 293 -7.38 -1.97 7.35
N GLY A 294 -6.49 -1.77 8.31
CA GLY A 294 -6.80 -0.94 9.48
C GLY A 294 -6.75 0.54 9.14
N PRO A 295 -7.63 1.38 9.75
CA PRO A 295 -7.51 2.82 9.58
C PRO A 295 -6.27 3.37 10.29
N VAL A 296 -5.71 4.46 9.75
CA VAL A 296 -4.56 5.17 10.33
C VAL A 296 -4.96 6.38 11.17
N VAL A 297 -6.20 6.82 11.06
CA VAL A 297 -6.76 7.90 11.91
C VAL A 297 -7.26 7.28 13.21
N LYS A 298 -6.77 7.77 14.36
CA LYS A 298 -6.97 7.14 15.68
C LYS A 298 -8.42 6.85 16.03
N ASP A 299 -9.33 7.75 15.71
CA ASP A 299 -10.75 7.60 16.03
C ASP A 299 -11.54 6.84 14.97
N ALA A 300 -10.91 6.47 13.85
CA ALA A 300 -11.60 5.88 12.71
C ALA A 300 -12.06 4.43 12.96
N VAL A 301 -11.36 3.68 13.82
CA VAL A 301 -11.71 2.26 14.10
C VAL A 301 -13.16 2.07 14.56
N LYS A 302 -13.75 3.05 15.23
CA LYS A 302 -15.16 3.00 15.68
C LYS A 302 -16.20 3.02 14.53
N PHE A 303 -15.77 3.43 13.34
CA PHE A 303 -16.62 3.44 12.13
C PHE A 303 -16.38 2.22 11.23
N VAL A 304 -15.38 1.39 11.53
CA VAL A 304 -15.16 0.13 10.81
C VAL A 304 -16.28 -0.85 11.19
N PRO A 305 -16.88 -1.58 10.22
CA PRO A 305 -17.89 -2.58 10.51
C PRO A 305 -17.45 -3.58 11.56
N ALA A 306 -18.35 -3.94 12.49
CA ALA A 306 -18.02 -4.78 13.63
C ALA A 306 -17.53 -6.19 13.24
N ASP A 307 -17.99 -6.72 12.11
CA ASP A 307 -17.57 -8.01 11.54
C ASP A 307 -16.22 -7.93 10.80
N THR A 308 -15.77 -6.73 10.46
CA THR A 308 -14.44 -6.47 9.87
C THR A 308 -13.38 -6.26 10.94
N GLN A 309 -13.72 -5.66 12.10
CA GLN A 309 -12.74 -5.34 13.13
C GLN A 309 -11.86 -6.54 13.56
N PRO A 310 -12.39 -7.78 13.74
CA PRO A 310 -11.57 -8.94 14.06
C PRO A 310 -10.63 -9.41 12.93
N LYS A 311 -10.83 -8.91 11.71
CA LYS A 311 -10.01 -9.24 10.53
C LYS A 311 -8.90 -8.23 10.27
N LEU A 312 -8.85 -7.14 11.05
CA LEU A 312 -7.83 -6.10 10.91
C LEU A 312 -6.46 -6.59 11.41
N PRO A 313 -5.36 -6.19 10.78
CA PRO A 313 -4.02 -6.47 11.30
C PRO A 313 -3.80 -5.85 12.68
N THR A 314 -4.51 -4.76 12.98
CA THR A 314 -4.45 -4.04 14.26
C THR A 314 -5.42 -4.57 15.33
N ALA A 315 -6.10 -5.70 15.08
CA ALA A 315 -6.91 -6.35 16.12
C ALA A 315 -6.01 -6.75 17.31
N PRO A 316 -6.48 -6.60 18.57
CA PRO A 316 -5.63 -6.81 19.75
C PRO A 316 -4.88 -8.15 19.77
N ASP A 317 -5.56 -9.23 19.39
CA ASP A 317 -4.95 -10.58 19.36
C ASP A 317 -3.89 -10.71 18.26
N HIS A 318 -4.00 -9.94 17.17
CA HIS A 318 -3.04 -9.94 16.06
C HIS A 318 -1.77 -9.14 16.39
N MET A 319 -1.88 -8.18 17.29
CA MET A 319 -0.79 -7.28 17.68
C MET A 319 0.19 -7.87 18.69
N ALA A 320 -0.14 -8.99 19.34
CA ALA A 320 0.61 -9.52 20.50
C ALA A 320 2.11 -9.74 20.20
N ASN A 321 2.45 -10.20 18.98
CA ASN A 321 3.82 -10.44 18.53
C ASN A 321 4.08 -9.79 17.16
N ALA A 322 3.35 -8.75 16.81
CA ALA A 322 3.54 -8.02 15.57
C ALA A 322 4.83 -7.20 15.62
N LEU A 323 5.58 -7.21 14.51
CA LEU A 323 6.76 -6.36 14.33
C LEU A 323 6.35 -5.15 13.47
N PRO A 324 6.31 -3.93 14.02
CA PRO A 324 6.21 -2.75 13.18
C PRO A 324 7.48 -2.64 12.33
N ILE A 325 7.32 -2.47 11.02
CA ILE A 325 8.47 -2.28 10.13
C ILE A 325 9.18 -0.96 10.48
N ASP A 326 10.50 -0.99 10.53
CA ASP A 326 11.32 0.22 10.71
C ASP A 326 11.60 0.85 9.33
N MET A 327 10.77 1.82 8.98
CA MET A 327 10.82 2.47 7.69
C MET A 327 12.02 3.39 7.53
N GLU A 328 12.53 3.98 8.62
CA GLU A 328 13.78 4.74 8.64
C GLU A 328 14.95 3.81 8.31
N PHE A 329 15.00 2.65 8.93
CA PHE A 329 15.98 1.63 8.60
C PHE A 329 15.95 1.24 7.11
N TRP A 330 14.76 0.98 6.56
CA TRP A 330 14.63 0.60 5.15
C TRP A 330 14.91 1.76 4.18
N ALA A 331 14.66 3.00 4.57
CA ALA A 331 15.07 4.17 3.80
C ALA A 331 16.60 4.29 3.71
N ASP A 332 17.31 4.00 4.82
CA ASP A 332 18.77 4.11 4.90
C ASP A 332 19.51 2.92 4.27
N TYR A 333 19.05 1.70 4.54
CA TYR A 333 19.76 0.45 4.17
C TYR A 333 19.13 -0.33 3.03
N GLY A 334 17.89 0.01 2.64
CA GLY A 334 17.09 -0.79 1.72
C GLY A 334 17.72 -0.98 0.35
N GLN A 335 18.40 0.02 -0.19
CA GLN A 335 19.06 -0.10 -1.50
C GLN A 335 20.15 -1.17 -1.47
N ASP A 336 21.05 -1.15 -0.49
CA ASP A 336 22.15 -2.10 -0.35
C ASP A 336 21.65 -3.51 -0.02
N LEU A 337 20.67 -3.62 0.87
CA LEU A 337 20.07 -4.89 1.23
C LEU A 337 19.33 -5.55 0.06
N ASN A 338 18.56 -4.78 -0.72
CA ASN A 338 17.90 -5.29 -1.92
C ASN A 338 18.92 -5.72 -2.99
N LYS A 339 19.99 -4.95 -3.19
CA LYS A 339 21.08 -5.37 -4.08
C LYS A 339 21.67 -6.69 -3.63
N ARG A 340 22.01 -6.81 -2.34
CA ARG A 340 22.56 -8.04 -1.76
C ARG A 340 21.59 -9.21 -1.87
N PHE A 341 20.29 -8.98 -1.67
CA PHE A 341 19.25 -9.99 -1.82
C PHE A 341 19.17 -10.50 -3.27
N ASN A 342 19.23 -9.59 -4.25
CA ASN A 342 19.25 -9.97 -5.66
C ASN A 342 20.52 -10.76 -6.03
N ASP A 343 21.69 -10.36 -5.51
CA ASP A 343 22.93 -11.10 -5.68
C ASP A 343 22.88 -12.51 -5.03
N TRP A 344 22.20 -12.63 -3.88
CA TRP A 344 21.95 -13.91 -3.21
C TRP A 344 20.97 -14.79 -3.98
N LEU A 345 19.91 -14.23 -4.57
CA LEU A 345 18.95 -14.98 -5.40
C LEU A 345 19.62 -15.60 -6.63
N ALA A 346 20.61 -14.92 -7.20
CA ALA A 346 21.31 -15.36 -8.42
C ALA A 346 22.29 -16.54 -8.19
N LYS A 347 22.63 -16.85 -6.94
CA LYS A 347 23.50 -17.98 -6.54
C LYS A 347 22.69 -19.26 -6.34
#